data_13aab381b781988b4bc5985752888107
#
_entry.id   13aab381b781988b4bc5985752888107
#
_cell.length_a   1.000
_cell.length_b   1.000
_cell.length_c   1.000
_cell.angle_alpha   90.00
_cell.angle_beta   90.00
_cell.angle_gamma   90.00
#
_symmetry.space_group_name_H-M   'P 1'
#
loop_
_entity.id
_entity.type
_entity.pdbx_description
1 polymer ?
#
loop_
_entity_poly.entity_id
_entity_poly.type
_entity_poly.pdbx_seq_one_letter_code
_entity_poly.pdbx_strand_id
1 'polypeptide(L)'
;MRLRYVCLLFCIFFVGYMKAGNTKISPDSLMSVMKRVADWQIADYPRHLHKWTHTPVMWTNGVMYIGMAEWASLWKDDSYFEWLKKIAAKERWHPAKGMYFADDICVSQLYCQLYEKYKDPVMLQPTEARLEWVMNHPSKAELTYEAPHSHDRWCWCDALFMAPTVYARMGKITGDIRYWNFMEKEFWETVELLYDRKENLFYRDTRYLSMREKNGAPVFWGRGNGWVAGALTVIIDQLPENYPTRLKYITLYQQLMKRVAGLQDDEGYWHASMLDTETYRMPETSSTAFFVYGLAWGIRRGYLPEKKYFPIMEKGWSALVRAVHPDGKLGWVQAIGSDPQRVSADMTEVYGTGAFLLAGTEIYRMVMEK
;
A
#
# COMPACT_ATOMS: atom_id res chain seq x y z
N MET A 1 4.86 -31.17 -72.89
CA MET A 1 3.86 -30.69 -71.92
C MET A 1 4.18 -31.31 -70.55
N ARG A 2 4.91 -30.56 -69.69
CA ARG A 2 5.33 -31.04 -68.34
C ARG A 2 4.45 -30.32 -67.32
N LEU A 3 3.62 -31.06 -66.60
CA LEU A 3 2.79 -30.59 -65.50
C LEU A 3 3.66 -30.43 -64.25
N ARG A 4 3.75 -29.22 -63.70
CA ARG A 4 4.41 -28.97 -62.41
C ARG A 4 3.34 -28.99 -61.31
N TYR A 5 3.44 -29.93 -60.39
CA TYR A 5 2.64 -29.96 -59.16
C TYR A 5 3.31 -28.99 -58.15
N VAL A 6 2.53 -28.02 -57.69
CA VAL A 6 2.88 -27.15 -56.58
C VAL A 6 2.24 -27.74 -55.32
N CYS A 7 3.05 -28.28 -54.43
CA CYS A 7 2.59 -28.67 -53.09
C CYS A 7 2.52 -27.43 -52.19
N LEU A 8 1.32 -26.99 -51.83
CA LEU A 8 1.10 -26.04 -50.76
C LEU A 8 1.16 -26.78 -49.42
N LEU A 9 2.21 -26.50 -48.63
CA LEU A 9 2.30 -26.91 -47.21
C LEU A 9 1.46 -25.90 -46.38
N PHE A 10 0.36 -26.35 -45.83
CA PHE A 10 -0.41 -25.68 -44.81
C PHE A 10 0.27 -25.91 -43.45
N CYS A 11 1.01 -24.90 -42.93
CA CYS A 11 1.43 -24.90 -41.54
C CYS A 11 0.23 -24.52 -40.64
N ILE A 12 -0.40 -25.51 -40.02
CA ILE A 12 -1.39 -25.30 -38.97
C ILE A 12 -0.63 -24.93 -37.69
N PHE A 13 -0.64 -23.65 -37.34
CA PHE A 13 -0.23 -23.21 -36.01
C PHE A 13 -1.28 -23.64 -34.99
N PHE A 14 -1.00 -24.69 -34.24
CA PHE A 14 -1.74 -25.02 -33.03
C PHE A 14 -1.36 -23.98 -31.96
N VAL A 15 -2.18 -22.93 -31.79
CA VAL A 15 -2.14 -22.10 -30.61
C VAL A 15 -2.77 -22.94 -29.48
N GLY A 16 -1.92 -23.59 -28.73
CA GLY A 16 -2.35 -24.28 -27.52
C GLY A 16 -2.85 -23.25 -26.51
N TYR A 17 -4.16 -23.17 -26.34
CA TYR A 17 -4.77 -22.55 -25.17
C TYR A 17 -4.33 -23.34 -23.94
N MET A 18 -3.31 -22.86 -23.25
CA MET A 18 -3.03 -23.32 -21.89
C MET A 18 -4.21 -22.89 -21.02
N LYS A 19 -5.09 -23.84 -20.69
CA LYS A 19 -6.02 -23.67 -19.58
C LYS A 19 -5.20 -23.25 -18.38
N ALA A 20 -5.46 -22.05 -17.85
CA ALA A 20 -4.96 -21.63 -16.58
C ALA A 20 -5.41 -22.67 -15.54
N GLY A 21 -4.50 -23.54 -15.14
CA GLY A 21 -4.71 -24.49 -14.05
C GLY A 21 -4.97 -23.67 -12.79
N ASN A 22 -5.92 -24.10 -11.98
CA ASN A 22 -6.16 -23.62 -10.62
C ASN A 22 -4.85 -23.78 -9.82
N THR A 23 -3.96 -22.81 -9.89
CA THR A 23 -2.75 -22.77 -9.06
C THR A 23 -3.19 -22.29 -7.69
N LYS A 24 -3.53 -23.24 -6.81
CA LYS A 24 -3.69 -22.93 -5.38
C LYS A 24 -2.45 -22.16 -4.92
N ILE A 25 -2.69 -20.99 -4.31
CA ILE A 25 -1.61 -20.22 -3.67
C ILE A 25 -0.90 -21.16 -2.67
N SER A 26 0.38 -21.47 -2.93
CA SER A 26 1.17 -22.29 -2.02
C SER A 26 2.12 -21.44 -1.19
N PRO A 27 2.36 -21.78 0.08
CA PRO A 27 3.33 -21.08 0.93
C PRO A 27 4.72 -20.96 0.28
N ASP A 28 5.22 -22.02 -0.35
CA ASP A 28 6.54 -22.04 -1.00
C ASP A 28 6.60 -21.07 -2.19
N SER A 29 5.54 -21.00 -2.99
CA SER A 29 5.45 -20.05 -4.12
C SER A 29 5.42 -18.60 -3.62
N LEU A 30 4.67 -18.32 -2.55
CA LEU A 30 4.63 -17.01 -1.90
C LEU A 30 6.02 -16.61 -1.41
N MET A 31 6.68 -17.47 -0.64
CA MET A 31 8.02 -17.23 -0.10
C MET A 31 9.05 -17.00 -1.22
N SER A 32 9.00 -17.81 -2.28
CA SER A 32 9.92 -17.70 -3.40
C SER A 32 9.80 -16.36 -4.14
N VAL A 33 8.59 -15.91 -4.48
CA VAL A 33 8.40 -14.68 -5.22
C VAL A 33 8.69 -13.45 -4.35
N MET A 34 8.26 -13.45 -3.09
CA MET A 34 8.57 -12.36 -2.15
C MET A 34 10.07 -12.21 -1.92
N LYS A 35 10.79 -13.33 -1.78
CA LYS A 35 12.25 -13.29 -1.65
C LYS A 35 12.92 -12.64 -2.85
N ARG A 36 12.54 -13.03 -4.08
CA ARG A 36 13.11 -12.44 -5.30
C ARG A 36 12.88 -10.92 -5.34
N VAL A 37 11.67 -10.47 -5.01
CA VAL A 37 11.32 -9.05 -5.00
C VAL A 37 12.08 -8.30 -3.90
N ALA A 38 12.17 -8.86 -2.70
CA ALA A 38 12.91 -8.28 -1.59
C ALA A 38 14.42 -8.17 -1.88
N ASP A 39 15.02 -9.24 -2.40
CA ASP A 39 16.45 -9.27 -2.74
C ASP A 39 16.78 -8.28 -3.87
N TRP A 40 15.94 -8.21 -4.89
CA TRP A 40 16.09 -7.23 -5.97
C TRP A 40 16.05 -5.81 -5.41
N GLN A 41 15.09 -5.51 -4.53
CA GLN A 41 14.95 -4.18 -3.95
C GLN A 41 16.15 -3.79 -3.09
N ILE A 42 16.70 -4.71 -2.32
CA ILE A 42 17.92 -4.47 -1.52
C ILE A 42 19.12 -4.19 -2.43
N ALA A 43 19.28 -4.95 -3.51
CA ALA A 43 20.36 -4.76 -4.46
C ALA A 43 20.25 -3.43 -5.23
N ASP A 44 19.03 -2.99 -5.53
CA ASP A 44 18.75 -1.75 -6.24
C ASP A 44 18.69 -0.50 -5.33
N TYR A 45 18.53 -0.69 -4.03
CA TYR A 45 18.36 0.38 -3.04
C TYR A 45 19.38 1.53 -3.15
N PRO A 46 20.71 1.29 -3.31
CA PRO A 46 21.66 2.39 -3.40
C PRO A 46 21.45 3.29 -4.62
N ARG A 47 20.84 2.79 -5.71
CA ARG A 47 20.63 3.53 -6.95
C ARG A 47 19.59 4.63 -6.84
N HIS A 48 18.68 4.56 -5.84
CA HIS A 48 17.60 5.53 -5.65
C HIS A 48 17.97 6.65 -4.67
N LEU A 49 18.94 6.43 -3.78
CA LEU A 49 19.25 7.34 -2.67
C LEU A 49 19.72 8.74 -3.08
N HIS A 50 20.17 8.93 -4.32
CA HIS A 50 20.54 10.24 -4.83
C HIS A 50 19.34 11.14 -5.15
N LYS A 51 18.15 10.57 -5.29
CA LYS A 51 16.92 11.34 -5.50
C LYS A 51 16.44 11.90 -4.16
N TRP A 52 16.15 13.19 -4.10
CA TRP A 52 15.67 13.84 -2.87
C TRP A 52 14.36 13.20 -2.34
N THR A 53 13.53 12.64 -3.24
CA THR A 53 12.30 11.92 -2.89
C THR A 53 12.53 10.52 -2.33
N HIS A 54 13.78 10.02 -2.34
CA HIS A 54 14.16 8.66 -1.97
C HIS A 54 15.30 8.62 -0.95
N THR A 55 15.53 9.71 -0.21
CA THR A 55 16.46 9.62 0.93
C THR A 55 15.97 8.62 1.96
N PRO A 56 16.83 8.07 2.83
CA PRO A 56 16.44 6.97 3.71
C PRO A 56 15.23 7.23 4.60
N VAL A 57 14.94 8.50 4.92
CA VAL A 57 13.84 8.88 5.81
C VAL A 57 12.57 9.32 5.09
N MET A 58 12.58 9.38 3.75
CA MET A 58 11.41 9.79 2.97
C MET A 58 10.34 8.71 2.95
N TRP A 59 9.07 9.13 2.80
CA TRP A 59 7.92 8.26 2.79
C TRP A 59 8.00 7.12 1.76
N THR A 60 8.62 7.36 0.60
CA THR A 60 8.80 6.35 -0.45
C THR A 60 9.54 5.12 0.07
N ASN A 61 10.68 5.35 0.72
CA ASN A 61 11.43 4.31 1.41
C ASN A 61 10.74 3.83 2.68
N GLY A 62 10.08 4.73 3.43
CA GLY A 62 9.30 4.37 4.62
C GLY A 62 8.30 3.25 4.32
N VAL A 63 7.54 3.37 3.23
CA VAL A 63 6.57 2.35 2.80
C VAL A 63 7.27 1.06 2.37
N MET A 64 8.38 1.15 1.66
CA MET A 64 9.17 -0.03 1.31
C MET A 64 9.66 -0.77 2.56
N TYR A 65 10.18 -0.04 3.55
CA TYR A 65 10.66 -0.64 4.79
C TYR A 65 9.56 -1.33 5.60
N ILE A 66 8.35 -0.76 5.64
CA ILE A 66 7.21 -1.38 6.33
C ILE A 66 6.92 -2.76 5.73
N GLY A 67 6.85 -2.85 4.40
CA GLY A 67 6.64 -4.13 3.72
C GLY A 67 7.82 -5.09 3.90
N MET A 68 9.05 -4.58 3.86
CA MET A 68 10.25 -5.37 4.09
C MET A 68 10.33 -5.91 5.53
N ALA A 69 9.87 -5.15 6.53
CA ALA A 69 9.81 -5.61 7.92
C ALA A 69 8.75 -6.71 8.12
N GLU A 70 7.61 -6.60 7.45
CA GLU A 70 6.59 -7.66 7.45
C GLU A 70 7.12 -8.94 6.78
N TRP A 71 7.81 -8.82 5.63
CA TRP A 71 8.52 -9.94 4.99
C TRP A 71 9.58 -10.53 5.92
N ALA A 72 10.42 -9.69 6.55
CA ALA A 72 11.46 -10.11 7.48
C ALA A 72 10.91 -10.95 8.64
N SER A 73 9.66 -10.69 9.07
CA SER A 73 9.01 -11.44 10.15
C SER A 73 8.69 -12.91 9.77
N LEU A 74 8.66 -13.22 8.47
CA LEU A 74 8.45 -14.57 7.95
C LEU A 74 9.76 -15.28 7.60
N TRP A 75 10.85 -14.51 7.42
CA TRP A 75 12.11 -15.08 6.98
C TRP A 75 12.82 -15.82 8.12
N LYS A 76 13.57 -16.86 7.77
CA LYS A 76 14.19 -17.81 8.72
C LYS A 76 15.30 -17.22 9.61
N ASP A 77 15.90 -16.10 9.18
CA ASP A 77 16.98 -15.43 9.90
C ASP A 77 16.77 -13.91 9.92
N ASP A 78 17.59 -13.21 10.71
CA ASP A 78 17.44 -11.77 10.93
C ASP A 78 18.08 -10.88 9.84
N SER A 79 18.53 -11.43 8.71
CA SER A 79 19.28 -10.68 7.69
C SER A 79 18.55 -9.44 7.17
N TYR A 80 17.26 -9.54 6.90
CA TYR A 80 16.42 -8.41 6.45
C TYR A 80 16.19 -7.40 7.58
N PHE A 81 15.96 -7.88 8.80
CA PHE A 81 15.81 -6.99 9.96
C PHE A 81 17.12 -6.24 10.29
N GLU A 82 18.26 -6.90 10.21
CA GLU A 82 19.55 -6.25 10.41
C GLU A 82 19.86 -5.20 9.33
N TRP A 83 19.46 -5.46 8.09
CA TRP A 83 19.55 -4.47 7.00
C TRP A 83 18.70 -3.23 7.30
N LEU A 84 17.44 -3.40 7.71
CA LEU A 84 16.54 -2.31 8.09
C LEU A 84 17.06 -1.53 9.31
N LYS A 85 17.50 -2.24 10.34
CA LYS A 85 18.05 -1.67 11.56
C LYS A 85 19.31 -0.81 11.30
N LYS A 86 20.19 -1.30 10.40
CA LYS A 86 21.38 -0.56 9.99
C LYS A 86 21.05 0.78 9.32
N ILE A 87 20.01 0.80 8.46
CA ILE A 87 19.53 2.03 7.83
C ILE A 87 18.99 2.98 8.89
N ALA A 88 18.06 2.51 9.72
CA ALA A 88 17.41 3.32 10.74
C ALA A 88 18.42 3.90 11.76
N ALA A 89 19.39 3.10 12.19
CA ALA A 89 20.44 3.52 13.11
C ALA A 89 21.35 4.59 12.50
N LYS A 90 21.67 4.51 11.20
CA LYS A 90 22.44 5.53 10.48
C LYS A 90 21.73 6.89 10.50
N GLU A 91 20.41 6.90 10.38
CA GLU A 91 19.56 8.09 10.47
C GLU A 91 19.22 8.45 11.93
N ARG A 92 19.83 7.76 12.92
CA ARG A 92 19.64 7.99 14.38
C ARG A 92 18.14 7.96 14.77
N TRP A 93 17.34 7.17 14.08
CA TRP A 93 15.91 7.00 14.31
C TRP A 93 15.09 8.29 14.11
N HIS A 94 15.65 9.29 13.43
CA HIS A 94 14.93 10.51 13.12
C HIS A 94 14.04 10.33 11.90
N PRO A 95 12.77 10.74 11.95
CA PRO A 95 11.95 10.92 10.78
C PRO A 95 12.42 12.14 9.96
N ALA A 96 11.89 12.36 8.76
CA ALA A 96 12.23 13.49 7.92
C ALA A 96 11.85 14.84 8.58
N LYS A 97 12.23 15.99 8.03
CA LYS A 97 12.32 17.25 8.79
C LYS A 97 11.00 17.97 9.07
N GLY A 98 9.97 17.80 8.24
CA GLY A 98 8.70 18.53 8.39
C GLY A 98 7.96 18.14 9.66
N MET A 99 7.80 19.06 10.58
CA MET A 99 7.23 18.79 11.91
C MET A 99 5.81 18.22 11.82
N TYR A 100 4.95 18.81 11.02
CA TYR A 100 3.55 18.41 10.86
C TYR A 100 3.32 17.49 9.65
N PHE A 101 4.20 17.53 8.66
CA PHE A 101 3.97 16.92 7.36
C PHE A 101 3.85 15.40 7.48
N ALA A 102 2.72 14.85 7.06
CA ALA A 102 2.38 13.44 7.25
C ALA A 102 3.39 12.49 6.60
N ASP A 103 3.87 12.82 5.40
CA ASP A 103 4.84 12.00 4.68
C ASP A 103 6.16 11.87 5.45
N ASP A 104 6.57 12.93 6.14
CA ASP A 104 7.84 13.02 6.84
C ASP A 104 7.90 12.17 8.13
N ILE A 105 6.74 11.70 8.64
CA ILE A 105 6.70 10.79 9.78
C ILE A 105 6.53 9.31 9.35
N CYS A 106 6.26 9.02 8.09
CA CYS A 106 5.93 7.69 7.59
C CYS A 106 6.98 6.64 7.98
N VAL A 107 8.28 6.97 7.90
CA VAL A 107 9.38 6.06 8.25
C VAL A 107 9.33 5.58 9.69
N SER A 108 8.68 6.33 10.58
CA SER A 108 8.51 5.95 11.99
C SER A 108 7.66 4.69 12.18
N GLN A 109 6.89 4.27 11.18
CA GLN A 109 6.24 2.95 11.21
C GLN A 109 7.29 1.82 11.29
N LEU A 110 8.38 1.93 10.50
CA LEU A 110 9.51 0.99 10.63
C LEU A 110 10.11 1.03 12.03
N TYR A 111 10.31 2.23 12.59
CA TYR A 111 10.91 2.36 13.92
C TYR A 111 10.04 1.68 14.99
N CYS A 112 8.72 1.80 14.90
CA CYS A 112 7.79 1.06 15.74
C CYS A 112 7.94 -0.46 15.56
N GLN A 113 8.01 -0.98 14.31
CA GLN A 113 8.18 -2.40 14.03
C GLN A 113 9.52 -2.94 14.58
N LEU A 114 10.61 -2.18 14.42
CA LEU A 114 11.91 -2.55 14.97
C LEU A 114 11.90 -2.52 16.52
N TYR A 115 11.23 -1.54 17.12
CA TYR A 115 11.03 -1.53 18.58
C TYR A 115 10.21 -2.74 19.05
N GLU A 116 9.17 -3.11 18.35
CA GLU A 116 8.38 -4.31 18.70
C GLU A 116 9.23 -5.58 18.73
N LYS A 117 10.26 -5.66 17.88
CA LYS A 117 11.21 -6.79 17.84
C LYS A 117 12.31 -6.67 18.88
N TYR A 118 13.01 -5.53 18.94
CA TYR A 118 14.24 -5.39 19.71
C TYR A 118 14.07 -4.78 21.10
N LYS A 119 12.95 -4.12 21.37
CA LYS A 119 12.60 -3.48 22.65
C LYS A 119 13.58 -2.41 23.14
N ASP A 120 14.34 -1.79 22.24
CA ASP A 120 15.27 -0.72 22.56
C ASP A 120 14.57 0.65 22.46
N PRO A 121 14.36 1.38 23.58
CA PRO A 121 13.62 2.64 23.60
C PRO A 121 14.23 3.74 22.70
N VAL A 122 15.54 3.69 22.43
CA VAL A 122 16.21 4.69 21.57
C VAL A 122 15.57 4.75 20.18
N MET A 123 14.98 3.64 19.71
CA MET A 123 14.35 3.54 18.41
C MET A 123 13.10 4.40 18.28
N LEU A 124 12.45 4.75 19.40
CA LEU A 124 11.19 5.52 19.40
C LEU A 124 11.36 6.98 19.83
N GLN A 125 12.42 7.30 20.57
CA GLN A 125 12.58 8.63 21.19
C GLN A 125 12.35 9.81 20.23
N PRO A 126 12.94 9.87 19.02
CA PRO A 126 12.70 11.00 18.11
C PRO A 126 11.26 11.05 17.57
N THR A 127 10.64 9.88 17.36
CA THR A 127 9.25 9.79 16.95
C THR A 127 8.30 10.28 18.05
N GLU A 128 8.49 9.77 19.28
CA GLU A 128 7.72 10.16 20.45
C GLU A 128 7.80 11.66 20.69
N ALA A 129 9.00 12.23 20.71
CA ALA A 129 9.21 13.66 20.90
C ALA A 129 8.47 14.49 19.85
N ARG A 130 8.49 14.07 18.56
CA ARG A 130 7.74 14.76 17.51
C ARG A 130 6.23 14.68 17.71
N LEU A 131 5.69 13.48 17.94
CA LEU A 131 4.25 13.30 18.07
C LEU A 131 3.70 14.04 19.27
N GLU A 132 4.41 14.02 20.42
CA GLU A 132 4.03 14.78 21.61
C GLU A 132 4.05 16.29 21.34
N TRP A 133 5.07 16.76 20.64
CA TRP A 133 5.12 18.17 20.27
C TRP A 133 3.92 18.57 19.41
N VAL A 134 3.59 17.79 18.36
CA VAL A 134 2.44 18.03 17.47
C VAL A 134 1.12 17.98 18.26
N MET A 135 0.92 17.00 19.12
CA MET A 135 -0.30 16.91 19.96
C MET A 135 -0.48 18.10 20.91
N ASN A 136 0.64 18.65 21.42
CA ASN A 136 0.63 19.81 22.31
C ASN A 136 0.49 21.14 21.53
N HIS A 137 0.80 21.15 20.22
CA HIS A 137 0.73 22.31 19.33
C HIS A 137 -0.01 21.98 18.05
N PRO A 138 -1.29 21.52 18.13
CA PRO A 138 -2.03 21.10 16.95
C PRO A 138 -2.18 22.25 15.94
N SER A 139 -1.98 21.97 14.67
CA SER A 139 -2.20 22.93 13.61
C SER A 139 -3.66 23.36 13.57
N LYS A 140 -3.91 24.65 13.28
CA LYS A 140 -5.23 25.24 13.07
C LYS A 140 -5.52 25.52 11.60
N ALA A 141 -4.66 25.03 10.69
CA ALA A 141 -4.85 25.21 9.26
C ALA A 141 -6.15 24.55 8.78
N GLU A 142 -6.70 25.07 7.70
CA GLU A 142 -7.84 24.47 7.01
C GLU A 142 -7.40 23.20 6.27
N LEU A 143 -8.33 22.26 6.10
CA LEU A 143 -8.10 21.04 5.33
C LEU A 143 -8.27 21.19 3.82
N THR A 144 -8.67 22.37 3.32
CA THR A 144 -8.70 22.68 1.89
C THR A 144 -7.27 22.68 1.36
N TYR A 145 -6.96 21.87 0.36
CA TYR A 145 -5.59 21.56 -0.08
C TYR A 145 -4.77 22.81 -0.44
N GLU A 146 -5.41 23.82 -1.08
CA GLU A 146 -4.77 25.07 -1.47
C GLU A 146 -4.69 26.11 -0.34
N ALA A 147 -5.30 25.86 0.81
CA ALA A 147 -5.24 26.79 1.93
C ALA A 147 -3.81 26.88 2.50
N PRO A 148 -3.40 28.06 3.00
CA PRO A 148 -2.11 28.23 3.64
C PRO A 148 -1.90 27.20 4.78
N HIS A 149 -0.75 26.56 4.79
CA HIS A 149 -0.38 25.56 5.81
C HIS A 149 -1.31 24.33 5.90
N SER A 150 -2.14 24.06 4.89
CA SER A 150 -3.05 22.90 4.88
C SER A 150 -2.31 21.58 5.08
N HIS A 151 -1.07 21.49 4.59
CA HIS A 151 -0.21 20.30 4.75
C HIS A 151 0.33 20.10 6.18
N ASP A 152 0.10 21.04 7.08
CA ASP A 152 0.30 20.85 8.51
C ASP A 152 -0.83 19.99 9.13
N ARG A 153 -1.83 19.66 8.34
CA ARG A 153 -2.90 18.71 8.65
C ARG A 153 -3.01 17.67 7.53
N TRP A 154 -3.81 16.64 7.73
CA TRP A 154 -3.92 15.54 6.77
C TRP A 154 -4.94 15.84 5.66
N CYS A 155 -4.66 16.85 4.82
CA CYS A 155 -5.59 17.39 3.81
C CYS A 155 -5.65 16.56 2.50
N TRP A 156 -5.02 15.39 2.45
CA TRP A 156 -5.04 14.46 1.32
C TRP A 156 -5.14 13.01 1.79
N CYS A 157 -5.75 12.14 0.96
CA CYS A 157 -6.05 10.78 1.37
C CYS A 157 -4.81 9.92 1.65
N ASP A 158 -3.68 10.17 0.97
CA ASP A 158 -2.41 9.47 1.19
C ASP A 158 -1.89 9.70 2.62
N ALA A 159 -2.10 10.91 3.17
CA ALA A 159 -1.70 11.25 4.52
C ALA A 159 -2.27 10.30 5.56
N LEU A 160 -3.45 9.71 5.29
CA LEU A 160 -4.11 8.75 6.18
C LEU A 160 -3.31 7.46 6.38
N PHE A 161 -2.43 7.11 5.44
CA PHE A 161 -1.48 6.01 5.63
C PHE A 161 -0.20 6.46 6.32
N MET A 162 0.27 7.67 6.03
CA MET A 162 1.59 8.13 6.42
C MET A 162 1.70 8.42 7.93
N ALA A 163 0.80 9.22 8.47
CA ALA A 163 0.84 9.69 9.86
C ALA A 163 -0.07 8.89 10.82
N PRO A 164 -1.38 8.70 10.55
CA PRO A 164 -2.30 8.04 11.49
C PRO A 164 -1.82 6.67 11.96
N THR A 165 -1.22 5.89 11.07
CA THR A 165 -0.67 4.56 11.38
C THR A 165 0.46 4.61 12.41
N VAL A 166 1.27 5.70 12.42
CA VAL A 166 2.31 5.91 13.43
C VAL A 166 1.68 6.22 14.79
N TYR A 167 0.68 7.12 14.81
CA TYR A 167 -0.08 7.41 16.04
C TYR A 167 -0.77 6.17 16.61
N ALA A 168 -1.39 5.36 15.74
CA ALA A 168 -2.03 4.12 16.14
C ALA A 168 -1.04 3.14 16.81
N ARG A 169 0.14 2.95 16.21
CA ARG A 169 1.21 2.11 16.75
C ARG A 169 1.74 2.66 18.07
N MET A 170 2.02 3.96 18.15
CA MET A 170 2.52 4.59 19.38
C MET A 170 1.52 4.48 20.51
N GLY A 171 0.23 4.67 20.24
CA GLY A 171 -0.83 4.45 21.25
C GLY A 171 -0.83 3.01 21.80
N LYS A 172 -0.64 2.00 20.94
CA LYS A 172 -0.54 0.60 21.37
C LYS A 172 0.75 0.31 22.15
N ILE A 173 1.89 0.83 21.68
CA ILE A 173 3.19 0.60 22.30
C ILE A 173 3.27 1.22 23.70
N THR A 174 2.76 2.45 23.84
CA THR A 174 2.84 3.22 25.10
C THR A 174 1.65 3.00 26.03
N GLY A 175 0.52 2.59 25.49
CA GLY A 175 -0.75 2.57 26.22
C GLY A 175 -1.38 3.95 26.42
N ASP A 176 -0.80 5.00 25.84
CA ASP A 176 -1.27 6.38 25.99
C ASP A 176 -2.40 6.68 25.00
N ILE A 177 -3.60 6.87 25.53
CA ILE A 177 -4.81 7.15 24.75
C ILE A 177 -4.75 8.47 23.96
N ARG A 178 -3.87 9.43 24.35
CA ARG A 178 -3.73 10.72 23.66
C ARG A 178 -3.36 10.56 22.19
N TYR A 179 -2.55 9.55 21.86
CA TYR A 179 -2.17 9.23 20.46
C TYR A 179 -3.40 8.83 19.63
N TRP A 180 -4.24 7.93 20.16
CA TRP A 180 -5.46 7.52 19.45
C TRP A 180 -6.48 8.65 19.34
N ASN A 181 -6.67 9.45 20.38
CA ASN A 181 -7.61 10.57 20.37
C ASN A 181 -7.21 11.63 19.35
N PHE A 182 -5.91 11.97 19.26
CA PHE A 182 -5.42 12.91 18.26
C PHE A 182 -5.59 12.35 16.85
N MET A 183 -5.16 11.10 16.63
CA MET A 183 -5.31 10.39 15.37
C MET A 183 -6.78 10.36 14.93
N GLU A 184 -7.68 9.97 15.82
CA GLU A 184 -9.11 9.86 15.52
C GLU A 184 -9.69 11.19 15.04
N LYS A 185 -9.41 12.27 15.75
CA LYS A 185 -9.89 13.61 15.37
C LYS A 185 -9.46 13.96 13.95
N GLU A 186 -8.16 13.97 13.69
CA GLU A 186 -7.62 14.39 12.39
C GLU A 186 -8.02 13.42 11.26
N PHE A 187 -8.06 12.12 11.52
CA PHE A 187 -8.46 11.10 10.56
C PHE A 187 -9.91 11.30 10.09
N TRP A 188 -10.85 11.47 11.03
CA TRP A 188 -12.26 11.59 10.67
C TRP A 188 -12.61 12.93 10.05
N GLU A 189 -11.91 14.01 10.37
CA GLU A 189 -12.08 15.29 9.69
C GLU A 189 -11.67 15.15 8.21
N THR A 190 -10.58 14.46 7.90
CA THR A 190 -10.17 14.15 6.52
C THR A 190 -11.15 13.23 5.81
N VAL A 191 -11.64 12.18 6.49
CA VAL A 191 -12.65 11.27 5.94
C VAL A 191 -13.94 12.04 5.58
N GLU A 192 -14.41 12.91 6.46
CA GLU A 192 -15.65 13.70 6.21
C GLU A 192 -15.50 14.62 4.98
N LEU A 193 -14.30 15.11 4.74
CA LEU A 193 -13.99 15.98 3.61
C LEU A 193 -13.83 15.22 2.29
N LEU A 194 -13.16 14.08 2.30
CA LEU A 194 -12.68 13.41 1.08
C LEU A 194 -13.41 12.12 0.71
N TYR A 195 -14.17 11.52 1.63
CA TYR A 195 -14.87 10.28 1.35
C TYR A 195 -16.19 10.52 0.61
N ASP A 196 -16.28 10.03 -0.62
CA ASP A 196 -17.53 10.04 -1.39
C ASP A 196 -18.42 8.87 -0.94
N ARG A 197 -19.53 9.20 -0.27
CA ARG A 197 -20.47 8.20 0.28
C ARG A 197 -21.29 7.49 -0.80
N LYS A 198 -21.38 8.04 -2.02
CA LYS A 198 -22.07 7.42 -3.15
C LYS A 198 -21.19 6.36 -3.80
N GLU A 199 -19.94 6.72 -4.08
CA GLU A 199 -18.99 5.82 -4.71
C GLU A 199 -18.25 4.92 -3.70
N ASN A 200 -18.26 5.25 -2.40
CA ASN A 200 -17.48 4.58 -1.35
C ASN A 200 -15.98 4.56 -1.68
N LEU A 201 -15.48 5.67 -2.23
CA LEU A 201 -14.09 5.90 -2.60
C LEU A 201 -13.64 7.27 -2.06
N PHE A 202 -12.33 7.46 -2.01
CA PHE A 202 -11.72 8.71 -1.57
C PHE A 202 -11.24 9.54 -2.76
N TYR A 203 -11.62 10.81 -2.80
CA TYR A 203 -10.89 11.82 -3.56
C TYR A 203 -9.47 11.97 -2.98
N ARG A 204 -8.50 12.31 -3.83
CA ARG A 204 -7.14 12.51 -3.36
C ARG A 204 -7.05 13.70 -2.39
N ASP A 205 -7.64 14.83 -2.78
CA ASP A 205 -7.77 16.06 -1.99
C ASP A 205 -8.90 16.93 -2.56
N THR A 206 -9.13 18.10 -1.97
CA THR A 206 -10.26 18.97 -2.34
C THR A 206 -10.25 19.48 -3.77
N ARG A 207 -9.11 19.51 -4.46
CA ARG A 207 -9.03 19.88 -5.88
C ARG A 207 -9.80 18.92 -6.77
N TYR A 208 -9.86 17.65 -6.39
CA TYR A 208 -10.50 16.60 -7.18
C TYR A 208 -12.02 16.49 -6.98
N LEU A 209 -12.63 17.18 -6.01
CA LEU A 209 -14.08 17.12 -5.75
C LEU A 209 -14.91 17.52 -6.98
N SER A 210 -14.46 18.51 -7.74
CA SER A 210 -15.14 19.01 -8.94
C SER A 210 -14.55 18.48 -10.25
N MET A 211 -13.36 17.88 -10.22
CA MET A 211 -12.70 17.34 -11.42
C MET A 211 -13.42 16.11 -11.96
N ARG A 212 -13.34 15.92 -13.28
CA ARG A 212 -13.93 14.77 -13.95
C ARG A 212 -12.91 14.15 -14.91
N GLU A 213 -12.98 12.84 -15.01
CA GLU A 213 -12.27 12.04 -16.01
C GLU A 213 -12.82 12.30 -17.43
N LYS A 214 -12.13 11.78 -18.44
CA LYS A 214 -12.60 11.92 -19.85
C LYS A 214 -13.96 11.30 -20.11
N ASN A 215 -14.30 10.24 -19.41
CA ASN A 215 -15.62 9.60 -19.48
C ASN A 215 -16.70 10.31 -18.65
N GLY A 216 -16.39 11.43 -18.00
CA GLY A 216 -17.28 12.20 -17.15
C GLY A 216 -17.40 11.72 -15.70
N ALA A 217 -16.71 10.60 -15.33
CA ALA A 217 -16.71 10.11 -13.96
C ALA A 217 -15.91 11.01 -13.02
N PRO A 218 -16.19 11.00 -11.69
CA PRO A 218 -15.31 11.61 -10.71
C PRO A 218 -13.91 10.99 -10.73
N VAL A 219 -12.89 11.78 -10.39
CA VAL A 219 -11.50 11.33 -10.36
C VAL A 219 -11.21 10.62 -9.04
N PHE A 220 -11.14 9.29 -9.07
CA PHE A 220 -10.70 8.48 -7.93
C PHE A 220 -9.42 7.73 -8.29
N TRP A 221 -8.34 8.15 -7.67
CA TRP A 221 -7.03 7.58 -7.92
C TRP A 221 -6.83 6.23 -7.20
N GLY A 222 -6.42 5.19 -7.96
CA GLY A 222 -6.28 3.84 -7.45
C GLY A 222 -5.32 3.76 -6.26
N ARG A 223 -4.10 4.28 -6.40
CA ARG A 223 -3.12 4.29 -5.30
C ARG A 223 -3.57 5.12 -4.11
N GLY A 224 -4.24 6.26 -4.33
CA GLY A 224 -4.81 7.06 -3.24
C GLY A 224 -5.77 6.24 -2.37
N ASN A 225 -6.69 5.50 -3.00
CA ASN A 225 -7.59 4.58 -2.30
C ASN A 225 -6.86 3.37 -1.71
N GLY A 226 -5.78 2.92 -2.34
CA GLY A 226 -4.89 1.89 -1.81
C GLY A 226 -4.23 2.28 -0.49
N TRP A 227 -3.76 3.52 -0.39
CA TRP A 227 -3.22 4.06 0.87
C TRP A 227 -4.24 3.99 2.00
N VAL A 228 -5.47 4.41 1.75
CA VAL A 228 -6.53 4.39 2.77
C VAL A 228 -6.88 2.95 3.17
N ALA A 229 -6.98 2.02 2.20
CA ALA A 229 -7.20 0.61 2.49
C ALA A 229 -6.11 0.05 3.41
N GLY A 230 -4.82 0.30 3.08
CA GLY A 230 -3.69 -0.10 3.91
C GLY A 230 -3.67 0.57 5.29
N ALA A 231 -4.03 1.85 5.38
CA ALA A 231 -4.12 2.58 6.65
C ALA A 231 -5.15 1.95 7.60
N LEU A 232 -6.33 1.65 7.08
CA LEU A 232 -7.43 1.08 7.88
C LEU A 232 -7.05 -0.28 8.47
N THR A 233 -6.31 -1.15 7.74
CA THR A 233 -5.85 -2.43 8.29
C THR A 233 -4.93 -2.21 9.50
N VAL A 234 -3.95 -1.29 9.37
CA VAL A 234 -3.01 -0.99 10.46
C VAL A 234 -3.75 -0.36 11.65
N ILE A 235 -4.57 0.66 11.42
CA ILE A 235 -5.28 1.36 12.51
C ILE A 235 -6.16 0.39 13.29
N ILE A 236 -6.95 -0.44 12.61
CA ILE A 236 -7.86 -1.39 13.25
C ILE A 236 -7.08 -2.42 14.09
N ASP A 237 -5.91 -2.89 13.64
CA ASP A 237 -5.06 -3.83 14.38
C ASP A 237 -4.35 -3.20 15.59
N GLN A 238 -4.14 -1.89 15.58
CA GLN A 238 -3.48 -1.18 16.66
C GLN A 238 -4.46 -0.63 17.72
N LEU A 239 -5.75 -0.48 17.37
CA LEU A 239 -6.78 -0.07 18.34
C LEU A 239 -7.19 -1.24 19.23
N PRO A 240 -7.41 -1.03 20.53
CA PRO A 240 -7.99 -2.05 21.42
C PRO A 240 -9.34 -2.57 20.88
N GLU A 241 -9.67 -3.83 21.17
CA GLU A 241 -10.95 -4.42 20.72
C GLU A 241 -12.16 -3.66 21.24
N ASN A 242 -12.06 -3.14 22.46
CA ASN A 242 -13.11 -2.36 23.13
C ASN A 242 -12.99 -0.85 22.89
N TYR A 243 -12.14 -0.39 21.95
CA TYR A 243 -12.02 1.03 21.65
C TYR A 243 -13.34 1.57 21.09
N PRO A 244 -13.90 2.68 21.64
CA PRO A 244 -15.28 3.08 21.39
C PRO A 244 -15.66 3.24 19.92
N THR A 245 -14.74 3.74 19.10
CA THR A 245 -14.99 4.03 17.68
C THR A 245 -14.39 3.00 16.73
N ARG A 246 -13.79 1.92 17.24
CA ARG A 246 -13.17 0.86 16.41
C ARG A 246 -14.13 0.31 15.35
N LEU A 247 -15.41 0.14 15.68
CA LEU A 247 -16.43 -0.32 14.73
C LEU A 247 -16.64 0.67 13.57
N LYS A 248 -16.45 1.96 13.80
CA LYS A 248 -16.56 2.98 12.75
C LYS A 248 -15.47 2.80 11.68
N TYR A 249 -14.22 2.49 12.08
CA TYR A 249 -13.13 2.17 11.17
C TYR A 249 -13.38 0.86 10.40
N ILE A 250 -13.87 -0.17 11.08
CA ILE A 250 -14.24 -1.45 10.44
C ILE A 250 -15.34 -1.24 9.39
N THR A 251 -16.35 -0.43 9.68
CA THR A 251 -17.44 -0.12 8.75
C THR A 251 -16.92 0.61 7.52
N LEU A 252 -16.09 1.63 7.70
CA LEU A 252 -15.46 2.36 6.58
C LEU A 252 -14.60 1.43 5.72
N TYR A 253 -13.79 0.58 6.35
CA TYR A 253 -12.98 -0.43 5.68
C TYR A 253 -13.86 -1.38 4.83
N GLN A 254 -14.94 -1.91 5.39
CA GLN A 254 -15.84 -2.83 4.69
C GLN A 254 -16.54 -2.16 3.49
N GLN A 255 -16.95 -0.90 3.63
CA GLN A 255 -17.55 -0.12 2.54
C GLN A 255 -16.55 0.10 1.40
N LEU A 256 -15.35 0.57 1.73
CA LEU A 256 -14.26 0.76 0.75
C LEU A 256 -13.93 -0.56 0.04
N MET A 257 -13.67 -1.62 0.78
CA MET A 257 -13.25 -2.91 0.19
C MET A 257 -14.36 -3.58 -0.62
N LYS A 258 -15.63 -3.38 -0.26
CA LYS A 258 -16.77 -3.81 -1.08
C LYS A 258 -16.78 -3.11 -2.44
N ARG A 259 -16.53 -1.80 -2.46
CA ARG A 259 -16.47 -1.02 -3.71
C ARG A 259 -15.26 -1.40 -4.54
N VAL A 260 -14.08 -1.45 -3.93
CA VAL A 260 -12.83 -1.86 -4.56
C VAL A 260 -12.96 -3.23 -5.22
N ALA A 261 -13.52 -4.22 -4.53
CA ALA A 261 -13.70 -5.56 -5.06
C ALA A 261 -14.56 -5.60 -6.36
N GLY A 262 -15.52 -4.68 -6.50
CA GLY A 262 -16.34 -4.56 -7.70
C GLY A 262 -15.69 -3.81 -8.87
N LEU A 263 -14.45 -3.33 -8.70
CA LEU A 263 -13.71 -2.56 -9.70
C LEU A 263 -12.48 -3.30 -10.23
N GLN A 264 -12.28 -4.55 -9.83
CA GLN A 264 -11.20 -5.39 -10.37
C GLN A 264 -11.51 -5.77 -11.82
N ASP A 265 -10.50 -5.65 -12.71
CA ASP A 265 -10.63 -6.09 -14.09
C ASP A 265 -10.57 -7.62 -14.25
N ASP A 266 -10.76 -8.10 -15.48
CA ASP A 266 -10.74 -9.54 -15.78
C ASP A 266 -9.35 -10.17 -15.64
N GLU A 267 -8.29 -9.40 -15.75
CA GLU A 267 -6.90 -9.85 -15.56
C GLU A 267 -6.44 -9.82 -14.10
N GLY A 268 -7.21 -9.19 -13.20
CA GLY A 268 -6.96 -9.15 -11.77
C GLY A 268 -6.32 -7.86 -11.27
N TYR A 269 -6.16 -6.86 -12.13
CA TYR A 269 -5.61 -5.57 -11.74
C TYR A 269 -6.67 -4.56 -11.30
N TRP A 270 -6.23 -3.54 -10.63
CA TRP A 270 -6.87 -2.25 -10.50
C TRP A 270 -6.00 -1.22 -11.20
N HIS A 271 -6.63 -0.23 -11.80
CA HIS A 271 -6.00 0.74 -12.66
C HIS A 271 -5.66 2.04 -11.92
N ALA A 272 -4.88 2.91 -12.55
CA ALA A 272 -4.55 4.22 -11.98
C ALA A 272 -5.81 5.05 -11.70
N SER A 273 -6.80 5.07 -12.60
CA SER A 273 -8.15 5.58 -12.33
C SER A 273 -9.09 4.43 -11.99
N MET A 274 -9.84 4.57 -10.90
CA MET A 274 -10.81 3.56 -10.45
C MET A 274 -12.08 3.53 -11.33
N LEU A 275 -12.43 4.63 -12.00
CA LEU A 275 -13.68 4.77 -12.75
C LEU A 275 -13.50 5.08 -14.24
N ASP A 276 -12.28 5.36 -14.71
CA ASP A 276 -11.96 5.57 -16.13
C ASP A 276 -10.88 4.59 -16.60
N THR A 277 -11.19 3.30 -16.56
CA THR A 277 -10.28 2.23 -16.99
C THR A 277 -10.02 2.24 -18.50
N GLU A 278 -10.86 2.88 -19.30
CA GLU A 278 -10.67 3.04 -20.74
C GLU A 278 -9.49 3.95 -21.07
N THR A 279 -9.35 5.08 -20.35
CA THR A 279 -8.23 6.01 -20.49
C THR A 279 -6.95 5.44 -19.87
N TYR A 280 -7.07 4.69 -18.78
CA TYR A 280 -5.96 4.15 -17.98
C TYR A 280 -5.97 2.62 -18.00
N ARG A 281 -5.89 2.02 -19.19
CA ARG A 281 -5.98 0.56 -19.41
C ARG A 281 -4.82 -0.25 -18.85
N MET A 282 -3.70 0.41 -18.55
CA MET A 282 -2.49 -0.30 -18.12
C MET A 282 -2.64 -0.79 -16.68
N PRO A 283 -2.05 -1.94 -16.34
CA PRO A 283 -1.93 -2.37 -14.95
C PRO A 283 -1.37 -1.26 -14.05
N GLU A 284 -1.81 -1.18 -12.81
CA GLU A 284 -1.16 -0.36 -11.79
C GLU A 284 -0.93 -1.22 -10.54
N THR A 285 0.31 -1.60 -10.31
CA THR A 285 0.63 -2.63 -9.32
C THR A 285 0.69 -2.11 -7.90
N SER A 286 0.91 -0.81 -7.66
CA SER A 286 0.90 -0.28 -6.29
C SER A 286 -0.52 -0.28 -5.70
N SER A 287 -1.53 0.16 -6.44
CA SER A 287 -2.94 0.07 -6.01
C SER A 287 -3.38 -1.38 -5.87
N THR A 288 -3.07 -2.21 -6.88
CA THR A 288 -3.40 -3.64 -6.86
C THR A 288 -2.82 -4.32 -5.62
N ALA A 289 -1.57 -4.03 -5.25
CA ALA A 289 -0.93 -4.61 -4.08
C ALA A 289 -1.59 -4.19 -2.76
N PHE A 290 -1.92 -2.91 -2.59
CA PHE A 290 -2.64 -2.47 -1.39
C PHE A 290 -4.04 -3.05 -1.30
N PHE A 291 -4.76 -3.20 -2.41
CA PHE A 291 -6.08 -3.81 -2.40
C PHE A 291 -6.02 -5.31 -2.11
N VAL A 292 -5.05 -6.02 -2.67
CA VAL A 292 -4.79 -7.43 -2.33
C VAL A 292 -4.43 -7.58 -0.86
N TYR A 293 -3.57 -6.70 -0.32
CA TYR A 293 -3.25 -6.65 1.10
C TYR A 293 -4.50 -6.46 1.96
N GLY A 294 -5.31 -5.44 1.63
CA GLY A 294 -6.55 -5.19 2.34
C GLY A 294 -7.50 -6.39 2.29
N LEU A 295 -7.70 -7.01 1.10
CA LEU A 295 -8.56 -8.19 0.95
C LEU A 295 -8.08 -9.37 1.78
N ALA A 296 -6.78 -9.70 1.72
CA ALA A 296 -6.20 -10.82 2.48
C ALA A 296 -6.36 -10.60 3.99
N TRP A 297 -6.04 -9.39 4.48
CA TRP A 297 -6.21 -9.03 5.88
C TRP A 297 -7.68 -9.14 6.33
N GLY A 298 -8.61 -8.61 5.55
CA GLY A 298 -10.01 -8.66 5.92
C GLY A 298 -10.61 -10.05 5.94
N ILE A 299 -10.15 -10.94 5.06
CA ILE A 299 -10.52 -12.36 5.07
C ILE A 299 -9.96 -13.02 6.33
N ARG A 300 -8.67 -12.84 6.60
CA ARG A 300 -8.01 -13.44 7.77
C ARG A 300 -8.61 -12.97 9.09
N ARG A 301 -8.96 -11.69 9.19
CA ARG A 301 -9.61 -11.10 10.38
C ARG A 301 -11.11 -11.37 10.47
N GLY A 302 -11.72 -12.01 9.49
CA GLY A 302 -13.15 -12.30 9.47
C GLY A 302 -14.06 -11.09 9.17
N TYR A 303 -13.48 -9.96 8.73
CA TYR A 303 -14.25 -8.77 8.35
C TYR A 303 -14.82 -8.84 6.93
N LEU A 304 -14.25 -9.69 6.08
CA LEU A 304 -14.72 -9.97 4.73
C LEU A 304 -15.04 -11.46 4.58
N PRO A 305 -16.24 -11.83 4.11
CA PRO A 305 -16.60 -13.23 3.86
C PRO A 305 -15.67 -13.90 2.84
N GLU A 306 -14.93 -14.92 3.27
CA GLU A 306 -13.90 -15.60 2.45
C GLU A 306 -14.46 -16.07 1.11
N LYS A 307 -15.60 -16.78 1.10
CA LYS A 307 -16.21 -17.32 -0.12
C LYS A 307 -16.37 -16.28 -1.22
N LYS A 308 -16.61 -15.02 -0.84
CA LYS A 308 -16.82 -13.93 -1.80
C LYS A 308 -15.53 -13.26 -2.22
N TYR A 309 -14.62 -13.00 -1.27
CA TYR A 309 -13.48 -12.12 -1.51
C TYR A 309 -12.19 -12.86 -1.82
N PHE A 310 -12.07 -14.14 -1.46
CA PHE A 310 -10.88 -14.94 -1.76
C PHE A 310 -10.59 -15.05 -3.26
N PRO A 311 -11.57 -15.34 -4.16
CA PRO A 311 -11.29 -15.40 -5.59
C PRO A 311 -10.80 -14.07 -6.18
N ILE A 312 -11.27 -12.93 -5.65
CA ILE A 312 -10.86 -11.59 -6.06
C ILE A 312 -9.41 -11.33 -5.62
N MET A 313 -9.10 -11.63 -4.36
CA MET A 313 -7.77 -11.53 -3.78
C MET A 313 -6.76 -12.42 -4.53
N GLU A 314 -7.10 -13.69 -4.77
CA GLU A 314 -6.26 -14.66 -5.48
C GLU A 314 -5.96 -14.21 -6.92
N LYS A 315 -6.98 -13.71 -7.63
CA LYS A 315 -6.83 -13.16 -8.98
C LYS A 315 -5.90 -11.94 -8.99
N GLY A 316 -6.05 -11.02 -8.02
CA GLY A 316 -5.17 -9.86 -7.84
C GLY A 316 -3.74 -10.24 -7.50
N TRP A 317 -3.54 -11.22 -6.62
CA TRP A 317 -2.21 -11.75 -6.32
C TRP A 317 -1.55 -12.37 -7.55
N SER A 318 -2.29 -13.16 -8.32
CA SER A 318 -1.79 -13.76 -9.56
C SER A 318 -1.38 -12.68 -10.58
N ALA A 319 -2.13 -11.58 -10.67
CA ALA A 319 -1.78 -10.43 -11.48
C ALA A 319 -0.47 -9.76 -11.03
N LEU A 320 -0.28 -9.56 -9.73
CA LEU A 320 0.95 -9.02 -9.14
C LEU A 320 2.16 -9.91 -9.45
N VAL A 321 2.01 -11.24 -9.32
CA VAL A 321 3.10 -12.19 -9.63
C VAL A 321 3.52 -12.12 -11.10
N ARG A 322 2.54 -11.94 -12.03
CA ARG A 322 2.86 -11.75 -13.47
C ARG A 322 3.58 -10.43 -13.75
N ALA A 323 3.42 -9.41 -12.90
CA ALA A 323 4.10 -8.13 -13.03
C ALA A 323 5.54 -8.14 -12.50
N VAL A 324 5.96 -9.22 -11.84
CA VAL A 324 7.35 -9.38 -11.38
C VAL A 324 8.22 -9.85 -12.55
N HIS A 325 9.22 -9.05 -12.89
CA HIS A 325 10.22 -9.37 -13.91
C HIS A 325 11.08 -10.58 -13.51
N PRO A 326 11.76 -11.23 -14.46
CA PRO A 326 12.61 -12.41 -14.18
C PRO A 326 13.71 -12.15 -13.14
N ASP A 327 14.24 -10.92 -13.08
CA ASP A 327 15.27 -10.49 -12.11
C ASP A 327 14.72 -10.17 -10.71
N GLY A 328 13.40 -10.10 -10.55
CA GLY A 328 12.72 -9.78 -9.29
C GLY A 328 12.17 -8.35 -9.21
N LYS A 329 12.42 -7.48 -10.19
CA LYS A 329 11.83 -6.13 -10.24
C LYS A 329 10.31 -6.21 -10.34
N LEU A 330 9.59 -5.50 -9.46
CA LEU A 330 8.15 -5.31 -9.62
C LEU A 330 7.91 -4.21 -10.67
N GLY A 331 7.29 -4.54 -11.78
CA GLY A 331 6.92 -3.59 -12.83
C GLY A 331 5.55 -2.95 -12.63
N TRP A 332 5.17 -2.08 -13.57
CA TRP A 332 3.86 -1.43 -13.63
C TRP A 332 3.51 -0.60 -12.39
N VAL A 333 4.50 -0.03 -11.71
CA VAL A 333 4.29 0.88 -10.58
C VAL A 333 4.23 2.32 -11.09
N GLN A 334 3.10 2.98 -10.92
CA GLN A 334 2.96 4.40 -11.26
C GLN A 334 3.98 5.23 -10.47
N ALA A 335 4.69 6.13 -11.15
CA ALA A 335 5.61 7.09 -10.51
C ALA A 335 4.92 7.96 -9.45
N ILE A 336 5.71 8.66 -8.63
CA ILE A 336 5.19 9.63 -7.64
C ILE A 336 4.26 10.62 -8.35
N GLY A 337 3.08 10.81 -7.78
CA GLY A 337 2.04 11.69 -8.33
C GLY A 337 0.89 11.85 -7.35
N SER A 338 -0.12 12.59 -7.77
CA SER A 338 -1.33 12.89 -6.98
C SER A 338 -2.64 12.50 -7.70
N ASP A 339 -2.54 11.92 -8.89
CA ASP A 339 -3.67 11.60 -9.76
C ASP A 339 -3.36 10.40 -10.65
N PRO A 340 -4.36 9.88 -11.38
CA PRO A 340 -4.16 8.83 -12.36
C PRO A 340 -3.19 9.24 -13.45
N GLN A 341 -2.16 8.40 -13.71
CA GLN A 341 -1.19 8.59 -14.77
C GLN A 341 -0.94 7.29 -15.54
N ARG A 342 -0.39 7.42 -16.74
CA ARG A 342 -0.01 6.26 -17.55
C ARG A 342 1.15 5.51 -16.93
N VAL A 343 1.08 4.20 -16.98
CA VAL A 343 2.08 3.29 -16.45
C VAL A 343 2.63 2.40 -17.58
N SER A 344 3.88 1.99 -17.48
CA SER A 344 4.50 1.01 -18.38
C SER A 344 5.14 -0.14 -17.60
N ALA A 345 5.43 -1.24 -18.29
CA ALA A 345 5.97 -2.46 -17.70
C ALA A 345 7.26 -2.24 -16.90
N ASP A 346 8.11 -1.33 -17.37
CA ASP A 346 9.41 -1.06 -16.76
C ASP A 346 9.39 -0.08 -15.59
N MET A 347 8.27 0.64 -15.41
CA MET A 347 8.13 1.58 -14.30
C MET A 347 8.09 0.83 -12.98
N THR A 348 8.94 1.24 -12.05
CA THR A 348 9.02 0.68 -10.70
C THR A 348 9.30 1.79 -9.69
N GLU A 349 8.77 1.62 -8.49
CA GLU A 349 9.00 2.50 -7.35
C GLU A 349 9.06 1.68 -6.06
N VAL A 350 9.90 2.10 -5.14
CA VAL A 350 10.17 1.36 -3.89
C VAL A 350 8.91 1.09 -3.06
N TYR A 351 7.95 2.03 -3.04
CA TYR A 351 6.67 1.84 -2.32
C TYR A 351 5.78 0.76 -2.95
N GLY A 352 5.90 0.50 -4.25
CA GLY A 352 5.22 -0.62 -4.90
C GLY A 352 5.74 -1.97 -4.38
N THR A 353 7.07 -2.08 -4.24
CA THR A 353 7.71 -3.23 -3.57
C THR A 353 7.21 -3.41 -2.14
N GLY A 354 7.13 -2.32 -1.36
CA GLY A 354 6.60 -2.36 -0.01
C GLY A 354 5.18 -2.92 0.05
N ALA A 355 4.29 -2.40 -0.79
CA ALA A 355 2.90 -2.86 -0.89
C ALA A 355 2.81 -4.33 -1.34
N PHE A 356 3.64 -4.77 -2.30
CA PHE A 356 3.72 -6.17 -2.74
C PHE A 356 4.10 -7.11 -1.58
N LEU A 357 5.11 -6.75 -0.80
CA LEU A 357 5.56 -7.54 0.34
C LEU A 357 4.52 -7.58 1.46
N LEU A 358 3.80 -6.47 1.72
CA LEU A 358 2.65 -6.46 2.63
C LEU A 358 1.57 -7.45 2.17
N ALA A 359 1.21 -7.42 0.88
CA ALA A 359 0.20 -8.30 0.32
C ALA A 359 0.61 -9.78 0.44
N GLY A 360 1.81 -10.14 -0.01
CA GLY A 360 2.30 -11.50 0.03
C GLY A 360 2.43 -12.05 1.46
N THR A 361 2.91 -11.23 2.39
CA THR A 361 3.04 -11.60 3.81
C THR A 361 1.67 -11.87 4.44
N GLU A 362 0.68 -11.04 4.14
CA GLU A 362 -0.66 -11.21 4.69
C GLU A 362 -1.37 -12.44 4.11
N ILE A 363 -1.19 -12.69 2.80
CA ILE A 363 -1.68 -13.94 2.17
C ILE A 363 -1.01 -15.16 2.81
N TYR A 364 0.31 -15.11 3.04
CA TYR A 364 1.03 -16.21 3.70
C TYR A 364 0.44 -16.51 5.07
N ARG A 365 0.25 -15.49 5.92
CA ARG A 365 -0.39 -15.65 7.23
C ARG A 365 -1.78 -16.25 7.12
N MET A 366 -2.61 -15.74 6.20
CA MET A 366 -3.97 -16.24 5.97
C MET A 366 -3.99 -17.73 5.56
N VAL A 367 -3.00 -18.17 4.76
CA VAL A 367 -2.91 -19.58 4.35
C VAL A 367 -2.39 -20.48 5.46
N MET A 368 -1.48 -19.99 6.31
CA MET A 368 -0.86 -20.75 7.40
C MET A 368 -1.72 -20.85 8.67
N GLU A 369 -2.65 -19.94 8.86
CA GLU A 369 -3.60 -19.96 10.00
C GLU A 369 -4.82 -20.88 9.76
N LYS A 370 -4.96 -21.47 8.55
CA LYS A 370 -5.98 -22.49 8.21
C LYS A 370 -5.53 -23.90 8.54
#